data_c920305b6fd56657793196e4d9e3b726
#
_entry.id   c920305b6fd56657793196e4d9e3b726
#
_cell.length_a   1.000
_cell.length_b   1.000
_cell.length_c   1.000
_cell.angle_alpha   90.00
_cell.angle_beta   90.00
_cell.angle_gamma   90.00
#
_symmetry.space_group_name_H-M   'P 1'
#
loop_
_entity.id
_entity.type
_entity.pdbx_description
1 polymer ?
#
loop_
_entity_poly.entity_id
_entity_poly.type
_entity_poly.pdbx_seq_one_letter_code
_entity_poly.pdbx_strand_id
1 'polypeptide(L)'
;GITKLTQAVSSTLGASGKCVMLEDANGKPVITKDGVTVAEAITLLDPVENMGATLLKEAARKTVKEAGDGTTTATILAHAILEEAMKVEDISSRDLKIGINQAVNGAIEYLESVAIPVKDDMIDQVATISTNNDPVLGKIIADAFRAVGEHGVVMMETTELSETTYEVIDGIQYDKGLKNIHFVTNQDIKTTELDNPLVLLVE
;
A
#
# COMPACT_ATOMS: atom_id res chain seq x y z
N GLY A 1 1.71 24.42 2.39
CA GLY A 1 1.98 23.19 1.61
C GLY A 1 1.29 21.99 2.22
N ILE A 2 1.51 21.73 3.52
CA ILE A 2 0.92 20.60 4.28
C ILE A 2 -0.61 20.60 4.12
N THR A 3 -1.28 21.71 4.41
CA THR A 3 -2.74 21.83 4.31
C THR A 3 -3.25 21.61 2.89
N LYS A 4 -2.56 22.15 1.87
CA LYS A 4 -2.96 21.98 0.46
C LYS A 4 -2.92 20.51 0.04
N LEU A 5 -1.86 19.78 0.41
CA LEU A 5 -1.75 18.36 0.16
C LEU A 5 -2.87 17.58 0.86
N THR A 6 -3.07 17.84 2.16
CA THR A 6 -4.09 17.15 2.95
C THR A 6 -5.50 17.38 2.39
N GLN A 7 -5.83 18.59 1.97
CA GLN A 7 -7.13 18.90 1.37
C GLN A 7 -7.38 18.07 0.10
N ALA A 8 -6.38 17.91 -0.75
CA ALA A 8 -6.51 17.12 -1.95
C ALA A 8 -6.69 15.62 -1.64
N VAL A 9 -5.83 15.09 -0.75
CA VAL A 9 -5.87 13.67 -0.35
C VAL A 9 -7.13 13.33 0.45
N SER A 10 -7.60 14.23 1.31
CA SER A 10 -8.78 13.98 2.18
C SER A 10 -10.07 13.72 1.42
N SER A 11 -10.18 14.19 0.16
CA SER A 11 -11.33 13.92 -0.67
C SER A 11 -11.53 12.44 -0.99
N THR A 12 -10.49 11.63 -0.84
CA THR A 12 -10.50 10.17 -1.09
C THR A 12 -10.80 9.35 0.15
N LEU A 13 -11.03 9.97 1.32
CA LEU A 13 -11.18 9.28 2.60
C LEU A 13 -12.45 8.44 2.68
N GLY A 14 -12.28 7.18 3.09
CA GLY A 14 -13.34 6.29 3.53
C GLY A 14 -14.26 5.80 2.42
N ALA A 15 -15.33 5.11 2.83
CA ALA A 15 -16.31 4.49 1.93
C ALA A 15 -17.00 5.49 0.97
N SER A 16 -17.16 6.74 1.40
CA SER A 16 -17.73 7.84 0.60
C SER A 16 -16.67 8.68 -0.10
N GLY A 17 -15.41 8.24 -0.11
CA GLY A 17 -14.32 8.92 -0.78
C GLY A 17 -14.60 9.12 -2.27
N LYS A 18 -14.22 10.29 -2.78
CA LYS A 18 -14.41 10.66 -4.17
C LYS A 18 -13.19 10.26 -5.00
N CYS A 19 -13.42 9.96 -6.28
CA CYS A 19 -12.33 9.88 -7.23
C CYS A 19 -11.73 11.25 -7.49
N VAL A 20 -10.42 11.29 -7.64
CA VAL A 20 -9.65 12.46 -8.05
C VAL A 20 -9.16 12.22 -9.47
N MET A 21 -9.30 13.21 -10.33
CA MET A 21 -8.72 13.17 -11.67
C MET A 21 -7.37 13.88 -11.62
N LEU A 22 -6.34 13.18 -12.04
CA LEU A 22 -4.96 13.61 -12.09
C LEU A 22 -4.44 13.55 -13.52
N GLU A 23 -3.35 14.22 -13.77
CA GLU A 23 -2.59 14.12 -15.01
C GLU A 23 -1.33 13.26 -14.73
N ASP A 24 -1.12 12.23 -15.55
CA ASP A 24 0.10 11.42 -15.46
C ASP A 24 1.31 12.14 -16.06
N ALA A 25 2.50 11.51 -15.96
CA ALA A 25 3.73 12.06 -16.50
C ALA A 25 3.70 12.30 -18.04
N ASN A 26 2.74 11.73 -18.76
CA ASN A 26 2.54 11.85 -20.20
C ASN A 26 1.39 12.82 -20.55
N GLY A 27 0.80 13.50 -19.57
CA GLY A 27 -0.31 14.41 -19.77
C GLY A 27 -1.66 13.72 -19.98
N LYS A 28 -1.79 12.43 -19.62
CA LYS A 28 -3.07 11.72 -19.74
C LYS A 28 -3.86 11.80 -18.43
N PRO A 29 -5.20 11.97 -18.52
CA PRO A 29 -6.03 11.95 -17.33
C PRO A 29 -6.08 10.54 -16.70
N VAL A 30 -5.81 10.47 -15.42
CA VAL A 30 -5.93 9.26 -14.58
C VAL A 30 -6.96 9.55 -13.49
N ILE A 31 -7.89 8.63 -13.30
CA ILE A 31 -8.90 8.73 -12.24
C ILE A 31 -8.53 7.72 -11.16
N THR A 32 -8.36 8.19 -9.93
CA THR A 32 -7.95 7.35 -8.80
C THR A 32 -8.66 7.76 -7.51
N LYS A 33 -8.78 6.81 -6.58
CA LYS A 33 -9.12 7.04 -5.17
C LYS A 33 -7.93 6.80 -4.25
N ASP A 34 -6.82 6.33 -4.79
CA ASP A 34 -5.65 6.01 -3.98
C ASP A 34 -4.96 7.28 -3.47
N GLY A 35 -4.90 7.40 -2.16
CA GLY A 35 -4.34 8.58 -1.48
C GLY A 35 -2.86 8.79 -1.75
N VAL A 36 -2.07 7.73 -1.97
CA VAL A 36 -0.64 7.84 -2.33
C VAL A 36 -0.50 8.40 -3.72
N THR A 37 -1.21 7.85 -4.69
CA THR A 37 -1.19 8.33 -6.08
C THR A 37 -1.57 9.81 -6.14
N VAL A 38 -2.63 10.21 -5.39
CA VAL A 38 -3.03 11.62 -5.30
C VAL A 38 -1.93 12.46 -4.66
N ALA A 39 -1.34 12.03 -3.55
CA ALA A 39 -0.29 12.76 -2.88
C ALA A 39 0.94 12.96 -3.77
N GLU A 40 1.39 11.92 -4.45
CA GLU A 40 2.56 11.96 -5.33
C GLU A 40 2.40 12.91 -6.52
N ALA A 41 1.20 12.98 -7.09
CA ALA A 41 0.92 13.86 -8.22
C ALA A 41 0.94 15.36 -7.84
N ILE A 42 0.80 15.72 -6.56
CA ILE A 42 0.77 17.11 -6.13
C ILE A 42 2.20 17.68 -6.09
N THR A 43 2.44 18.69 -6.89
CA THR A 43 3.65 19.51 -6.85
C THR A 43 3.26 20.97 -6.72
N LEU A 44 3.82 21.66 -5.73
CA LEU A 44 3.51 23.06 -5.47
C LEU A 44 4.62 23.95 -6.04
N LEU A 45 4.22 25.08 -6.62
CA LEU A 45 5.14 26.01 -7.26
C LEU A 45 6.08 26.71 -6.26
N ASP A 46 5.56 27.03 -5.08
CA ASP A 46 6.39 27.61 -4.02
C ASP A 46 7.27 26.53 -3.38
N PRO A 47 8.60 26.71 -3.34
CA PRO A 47 9.52 25.69 -2.83
C PRO A 47 9.31 25.40 -1.33
N VAL A 48 8.95 26.39 -0.53
CA VAL A 48 8.71 26.21 0.91
C VAL A 48 7.42 25.44 1.15
N GLU A 49 6.36 25.78 0.41
CA GLU A 49 5.12 25.01 0.45
C GLU A 49 5.33 23.57 -0.03
N ASN A 50 6.11 23.39 -1.10
CA ASN A 50 6.39 22.08 -1.63
C ASN A 50 7.21 21.20 -0.67
N MET A 51 8.12 21.80 0.09
CA MET A 51 8.86 21.11 1.16
C MET A 51 7.90 20.57 2.23
N GLY A 52 6.93 21.37 2.67
CA GLY A 52 5.89 20.91 3.61
C GLY A 52 5.03 19.78 3.03
N ALA A 53 4.64 19.86 1.75
CA ALA A 53 3.93 18.78 1.08
C ALA A 53 4.77 17.49 1.02
N THR A 54 6.07 17.60 0.73
CA THR A 54 7.00 16.47 0.68
C THR A 54 7.09 15.70 2.00
N LEU A 55 7.08 16.41 3.13
CA LEU A 55 7.07 15.76 4.45
C LEU A 55 5.84 14.86 4.66
N LEU A 56 4.67 15.28 4.22
CA LEU A 56 3.47 14.44 4.31
C LEU A 56 3.49 13.30 3.28
N LYS A 57 4.06 13.50 2.10
CA LYS A 57 4.27 12.40 1.14
C LYS A 57 5.12 11.29 1.74
N GLU A 58 6.17 11.62 2.49
CA GLU A 58 6.98 10.62 3.18
C GLU A 58 6.17 9.83 4.22
N ALA A 59 5.26 10.46 4.95
CA ALA A 59 4.36 9.75 5.85
C ALA A 59 3.45 8.76 5.09
N ALA A 60 2.88 9.18 3.96
CA ALA A 60 2.07 8.32 3.10
C ALA A 60 2.87 7.13 2.54
N ARG A 61 4.08 7.38 2.01
CA ARG A 61 4.99 6.34 1.50
C ARG A 61 5.36 5.31 2.57
N LYS A 62 5.68 5.79 3.77
CA LYS A 62 6.01 4.90 4.90
C LYS A 62 4.83 4.00 5.25
N THR A 63 3.62 4.56 5.28
CA THR A 63 2.41 3.80 5.57
C THR A 63 2.16 2.71 4.53
N VAL A 64 2.29 3.01 3.23
CA VAL A 64 2.19 1.99 2.16
C VAL A 64 3.21 0.89 2.36
N LYS A 65 4.45 1.24 2.63
CA LYS A 65 5.54 0.26 2.76
C LYS A 65 5.34 -0.66 3.97
N GLU A 66 4.81 -0.16 5.06
CA GLU A 66 4.68 -0.90 6.32
C GLU A 66 3.32 -1.61 6.46
N ALA A 67 2.24 -1.01 5.98
CA ALA A 67 0.87 -1.50 6.17
C ALA A 67 0.12 -1.80 4.87
N GLY A 68 0.57 -1.31 3.72
CA GLY A 68 -0.06 -1.52 2.42
C GLY A 68 -1.32 -0.69 2.18
N ASP A 69 -1.92 -0.12 3.21
CA ASP A 69 -3.17 0.67 3.16
C ASP A 69 -3.19 1.76 4.24
N GLY A 70 -4.23 2.61 4.23
CA GLY A 70 -4.42 3.65 5.25
C GLY A 70 -3.65 4.95 4.98
N THR A 71 -3.14 5.17 3.79
CA THR A 71 -2.33 6.33 3.41
C THR A 71 -3.06 7.66 3.56
N THR A 72 -4.33 7.71 3.14
CA THR A 72 -5.18 8.88 3.30
C THR A 72 -5.37 9.22 4.78
N THR A 73 -5.67 8.22 5.61
CA THR A 73 -5.84 8.36 7.05
C THR A 73 -4.56 8.85 7.71
N ALA A 74 -3.42 8.24 7.39
CA ALA A 74 -2.11 8.64 7.93
C ALA A 74 -1.76 10.10 7.58
N THR A 75 -2.02 10.51 6.34
CA THR A 75 -1.78 11.89 5.89
C THR A 75 -2.65 12.90 6.66
N ILE A 76 -3.93 12.59 6.86
CA ILE A 76 -4.85 13.46 7.60
C ILE A 76 -4.48 13.53 9.07
N LEU A 77 -4.15 12.40 9.70
CA LEU A 77 -3.72 12.37 11.10
C LEU A 77 -2.42 13.14 11.32
N ALA A 78 -1.43 12.96 10.44
CA ALA A 78 -0.18 13.70 10.53
C ALA A 78 -0.41 15.22 10.42
N HIS A 79 -1.27 15.66 9.51
CA HIS A 79 -1.65 17.07 9.39
C HIS A 79 -2.36 17.56 10.65
N ALA A 80 -3.36 16.82 11.15
CA ALA A 80 -4.13 17.21 12.33
C ALA A 80 -3.23 17.32 13.58
N ILE A 81 -2.32 16.38 13.80
CA ILE A 81 -1.37 16.41 14.90
C ILE A 81 -0.47 17.65 14.79
N LEU A 82 0.04 17.96 13.60
CA LEU A 82 0.87 19.14 13.39
C LEU A 82 0.08 20.43 13.60
N GLU A 83 -1.14 20.51 13.09
CA GLU A 83 -2.00 21.69 13.22
C GLU A 83 -2.34 21.98 14.69
N GLU A 84 -2.71 20.96 15.46
CA GLU A 84 -3.00 21.10 16.89
C GLU A 84 -1.71 21.40 17.68
N ALA A 85 -0.60 20.76 17.35
CA ALA A 85 0.70 21.03 17.98
C ALA A 85 1.15 22.49 17.81
N MET A 86 0.87 23.10 16.67
CA MET A 86 1.20 24.50 16.40
C MET A 86 0.34 25.50 17.20
N LYS A 87 -0.80 25.10 17.72
CA LYS A 87 -1.68 25.93 18.57
C LYS A 87 -1.27 25.92 20.02
N VAL A 88 -0.38 25.02 20.42
CA VAL A 88 0.09 24.93 21.81
C VAL A 88 1.15 25.98 22.06
N GLU A 89 0.87 26.92 22.93
CA GLU A 89 1.77 27.97 23.37
C GLU A 89 2.42 27.61 24.72
N ASP A 90 3.55 28.22 25.05
CA ASP A 90 4.25 28.10 26.35
C ASP A 90 4.80 26.70 26.72
N ILE A 91 4.91 25.80 25.75
CA ILE A 91 5.52 24.47 25.94
C ILE A 91 6.74 24.31 25.02
N SER A 92 7.81 23.69 25.54
CA SER A 92 8.98 23.41 24.70
C SER A 92 8.65 22.37 23.64
N SER A 93 9.24 22.48 22.44
CA SER A 93 9.06 21.47 21.36
C SER A 93 9.46 20.07 21.81
N ARG A 94 10.36 19.96 22.78
CA ARG A 94 10.76 18.67 23.37
C ARG A 94 9.63 18.07 24.19
N ASP A 95 9.01 18.87 25.07
CA ASP A 95 7.94 18.35 25.93
C ASP A 95 6.68 18.08 25.13
N LEU A 96 6.39 18.91 24.12
CA LEU A 96 5.32 18.66 23.17
C LEU A 96 5.51 17.31 22.45
N LYS A 97 6.73 17.01 21.97
CA LYS A 97 7.04 15.71 21.34
C LYS A 97 6.85 14.55 22.31
N ILE A 98 7.24 14.70 23.58
CA ILE A 98 7.04 13.67 24.61
C ILE A 98 5.54 13.42 24.80
N GLY A 99 4.74 14.47 24.93
CA GLY A 99 3.29 14.36 25.09
C GLY A 99 2.60 13.68 23.89
N ILE A 100 2.98 14.08 22.66
CA ILE A 100 2.48 13.44 21.44
C ILE A 100 2.80 11.95 21.43
N ASN A 101 4.04 11.57 21.75
CA ASN A 101 4.44 10.16 21.76
C ASN A 101 3.67 9.35 22.82
N GLN A 102 3.44 9.92 24.01
CA GLN A 102 2.64 9.25 25.04
C GLN A 102 1.19 9.06 24.59
N ALA A 103 0.58 10.06 23.96
CA ALA A 103 -0.77 9.94 23.42
C ALA A 103 -0.87 8.92 22.30
N VAL A 104 0.11 8.88 21.40
CA VAL A 104 0.18 7.87 20.30
C VAL A 104 0.32 6.47 20.86
N ASN A 105 1.20 6.24 21.83
CA ASN A 105 1.35 4.93 22.46
C ASN A 105 0.04 4.47 23.13
N GLY A 106 -0.63 5.35 23.87
CA GLY A 106 -1.94 5.01 24.46
C GLY A 106 -3.02 4.72 23.41
N ALA A 107 -3.00 5.41 22.27
CA ALA A 107 -3.90 5.13 21.17
C ALA A 107 -3.60 3.76 20.53
N ILE A 108 -2.32 3.39 20.38
CA ILE A 108 -1.90 2.08 19.86
C ILE A 108 -2.36 0.97 20.80
N GLU A 109 -2.09 1.08 22.10
CA GLU A 109 -2.54 0.11 23.11
C GLU A 109 -4.06 -0.09 23.08
N TYR A 110 -4.80 1.00 22.95
CA TYR A 110 -6.26 0.91 22.80
C TYR A 110 -6.67 0.19 21.53
N LEU A 111 -6.08 0.53 20.38
CA LEU A 111 -6.38 -0.12 19.10
C LEU A 111 -6.06 -1.63 19.14
N GLU A 112 -4.95 -2.02 19.73
CA GLU A 112 -4.58 -3.43 19.92
C GLU A 112 -5.61 -4.16 20.79
N SER A 113 -6.12 -3.49 21.83
CA SER A 113 -7.12 -4.08 22.75
C SER A 113 -8.49 -4.32 22.11
N VAL A 114 -8.83 -3.53 21.07
CA VAL A 114 -10.14 -3.63 20.37
C VAL A 114 -10.02 -4.29 19.00
N ALA A 115 -8.82 -4.61 18.54
CA ALA A 115 -8.58 -5.27 17.27
C ALA A 115 -9.19 -6.67 17.26
N ILE A 116 -9.90 -6.99 16.18
CA ILE A 116 -10.53 -8.29 15.98
C ILE A 116 -9.72 -9.03 14.91
N PRO A 117 -9.22 -10.25 15.21
CA PRO A 117 -8.52 -11.05 14.20
C PRO A 117 -9.43 -11.35 13.01
N VAL A 118 -8.88 -11.21 11.81
CA VAL A 118 -9.59 -11.55 10.57
C VAL A 118 -9.80 -13.07 10.51
N LYS A 119 -11.05 -13.48 10.36
CA LYS A 119 -11.44 -14.88 10.16
C LYS A 119 -11.81 -15.12 8.70
N ASP A 120 -11.91 -16.39 8.31
CA ASP A 120 -12.12 -16.81 6.91
C ASP A 120 -13.28 -16.09 6.20
N ASP A 121 -14.40 -15.89 6.87
CA ASP A 121 -15.57 -15.18 6.35
C ASP A 121 -15.36 -13.66 6.23
N MET A 122 -14.40 -13.11 6.95
CA MET A 122 -14.06 -11.68 6.90
C MET A 122 -13.07 -11.36 5.77
N ILE A 123 -12.34 -12.35 5.24
CA ILE A 123 -11.36 -12.14 4.17
C ILE A 123 -12.03 -11.55 2.92
N ASP A 124 -13.23 -12.03 2.57
CA ASP A 124 -13.99 -11.49 1.43
C ASP A 124 -14.32 -10.00 1.60
N GLN A 125 -14.66 -9.59 2.83
CA GLN A 125 -14.99 -8.19 3.13
C GLN A 125 -13.76 -7.31 3.03
N VAL A 126 -12.63 -7.75 3.61
CA VAL A 126 -11.37 -7.02 3.56
C VAL A 126 -10.87 -6.89 2.10
N ALA A 127 -10.89 -7.99 1.34
CA ALA A 127 -10.50 -8.00 -0.06
C ALA A 127 -11.43 -7.10 -0.91
N THR A 128 -12.73 -7.13 -0.65
CA THR A 128 -13.69 -6.27 -1.36
C THR A 128 -13.44 -4.79 -1.09
N ILE A 129 -13.15 -4.41 0.13
CA ILE A 129 -12.80 -3.01 0.47
C ILE A 129 -11.51 -2.60 -0.24
N SER A 130 -10.51 -3.46 -0.23
CA SER A 130 -9.20 -3.20 -0.87
C SER A 130 -9.29 -3.08 -2.40
N THR A 131 -10.30 -3.70 -3.01
CA THR A 131 -10.58 -3.60 -4.45
C THR A 131 -11.59 -2.50 -4.81
N ASN A 132 -11.67 -1.47 -4.01
CA ASN A 132 -12.58 -0.34 -4.22
C ASN A 132 -14.06 -0.74 -4.26
N ASN A 133 -14.47 -1.67 -3.39
CA ASN A 133 -15.80 -2.25 -3.28
C ASN A 133 -16.25 -3.06 -4.53
N ASP A 134 -15.32 -3.67 -5.23
CA ASP A 134 -15.61 -4.65 -6.28
C ASP A 134 -15.74 -6.06 -5.66
N PRO A 135 -16.94 -6.62 -5.53
CA PRO A 135 -17.13 -7.92 -4.88
C PRO A 135 -16.62 -9.09 -5.72
N VAL A 136 -16.53 -8.93 -7.04
CA VAL A 136 -16.05 -9.99 -7.94
C VAL A 136 -14.54 -10.11 -7.80
N LEU A 137 -13.83 -9.01 -7.91
CA LEU A 137 -12.38 -8.97 -7.75
C LEU A 137 -11.98 -9.29 -6.30
N GLY A 138 -12.72 -8.75 -5.31
CA GLY A 138 -12.52 -9.07 -3.91
C GLY A 138 -12.63 -10.56 -3.60
N LYS A 139 -13.61 -11.25 -4.22
CA LYS A 139 -13.74 -12.69 -4.06
C LYS A 139 -12.56 -13.47 -4.65
N ILE A 140 -12.09 -13.11 -5.84
CA ILE A 140 -10.94 -13.77 -6.49
C ILE A 140 -9.70 -13.65 -5.59
N ILE A 141 -9.45 -12.46 -5.03
CA ILE A 141 -8.33 -12.23 -4.12
C ILE A 141 -8.50 -13.02 -2.81
N ALA A 142 -9.69 -13.02 -2.23
CA ALA A 142 -9.97 -13.77 -1.01
C ALA A 142 -9.77 -15.29 -1.21
N ASP A 143 -10.23 -15.82 -2.34
CA ASP A 143 -10.06 -17.22 -2.69
C ASP A 143 -8.58 -17.57 -2.90
N ALA A 144 -7.79 -16.69 -3.53
CA ALA A 144 -6.35 -16.86 -3.66
C ALA A 144 -5.65 -16.91 -2.28
N PHE A 145 -5.99 -16.00 -1.35
CA PHE A 145 -5.45 -16.03 0.01
C PHE A 145 -5.82 -17.30 0.79
N ARG A 146 -7.05 -17.78 0.64
CA ARG A 146 -7.46 -19.05 1.25
C ARG A 146 -6.70 -20.24 0.68
N ALA A 147 -6.44 -20.23 -0.63
CA ALA A 147 -5.76 -21.32 -1.31
C ALA A 147 -4.29 -21.46 -0.87
N VAL A 148 -3.60 -20.34 -0.62
CA VAL A 148 -2.18 -20.37 -0.18
C VAL A 148 -2.02 -20.45 1.35
N GLY A 149 -3.07 -20.15 2.12
CA GLY A 149 -3.05 -20.19 3.59
C GLY A 149 -2.25 -19.06 4.24
N GLU A 150 -2.09 -19.17 5.56
CA GLU A 150 -1.52 -18.11 6.41
C GLU A 150 -0.07 -17.72 6.06
N HIS A 151 0.70 -18.65 5.53
CA HIS A 151 2.12 -18.45 5.20
C HIS A 151 2.37 -18.26 3.70
N GLY A 152 1.32 -18.30 2.90
CA GLY A 152 1.41 -18.14 1.46
C GLY A 152 1.57 -16.67 1.05
N VAL A 153 2.14 -16.45 -0.11
CA VAL A 153 2.32 -15.13 -0.71
C VAL A 153 1.41 -15.01 -1.92
N VAL A 154 0.61 -13.96 -1.96
CA VAL A 154 -0.21 -13.62 -3.13
C VAL A 154 0.45 -12.47 -3.86
N MET A 155 0.78 -12.67 -5.13
CA MET A 155 1.37 -11.65 -6.00
C MET A 155 0.39 -11.33 -7.13
N MET A 156 0.37 -10.08 -7.57
CA MET A 156 -0.44 -9.65 -8.71
C MET A 156 0.46 -9.41 -9.91
N GLU A 157 0.05 -10.00 -11.05
CA GLU A 157 0.70 -9.82 -12.34
C GLU A 157 -0.30 -9.37 -13.38
N THR A 158 0.16 -8.59 -14.36
CA THR A 158 -0.64 -8.22 -15.52
C THR A 158 -0.60 -9.33 -16.56
N THR A 159 -1.76 -9.69 -17.09
CA THR A 159 -1.90 -10.68 -18.16
C THR A 159 -2.65 -10.10 -19.35
N GLU A 160 -2.46 -10.67 -20.54
CA GLU A 160 -3.23 -10.34 -21.74
C GLU A 160 -4.58 -11.08 -21.82
N LEU A 161 -4.89 -11.91 -20.82
CA LEU A 161 -6.19 -12.59 -20.74
C LEU A 161 -7.31 -11.59 -20.47
N SER A 162 -8.50 -11.89 -20.98
CA SER A 162 -9.68 -11.02 -20.80
C SER A 162 -10.31 -11.14 -19.41
N GLU A 163 -9.95 -12.18 -18.64
CA GLU A 163 -10.52 -12.47 -17.33
C GLU A 163 -9.43 -12.47 -16.26
N THR A 164 -9.75 -11.95 -15.09
CA THR A 164 -8.89 -12.03 -13.91
C THR A 164 -9.04 -13.39 -13.26
N THR A 165 -7.95 -14.12 -13.15
CA THR A 165 -7.90 -15.45 -12.52
C THR A 165 -6.74 -15.49 -11.52
N TYR A 166 -6.69 -16.54 -10.70
CA TYR A 166 -5.52 -16.83 -9.87
C TYR A 166 -5.03 -18.26 -10.14
N GLU A 167 -3.74 -18.46 -9.97
CA GLU A 167 -3.06 -19.75 -10.07
C GLU A 167 -2.30 -20.00 -8.77
N VAL A 168 -2.37 -21.23 -8.28
CA VAL A 168 -1.62 -21.65 -7.08
C VAL A 168 -0.37 -22.38 -7.52
N ILE A 169 0.79 -21.91 -7.05
CA ILE A 169 2.09 -22.49 -7.36
C ILE A 169 2.68 -23.05 -6.08
N ASP A 170 2.97 -24.34 -6.10
CA ASP A 170 3.67 -24.99 -4.99
C ASP A 170 5.16 -24.66 -5.02
N GLY A 171 5.66 -24.12 -3.91
CA GLY A 171 7.06 -23.74 -3.77
C GLY A 171 7.28 -22.22 -3.80
N ILE A 172 8.44 -21.79 -4.29
CA ILE A 172 8.82 -20.39 -4.37
C ILE A 172 9.05 -20.01 -5.83
N GLN A 173 8.34 -19.00 -6.27
CA GLN A 173 8.54 -18.41 -7.60
C GLN A 173 9.38 -17.13 -7.46
N TYR A 174 10.43 -17.03 -8.27
CA TYR A 174 11.25 -15.84 -8.41
C TYR A 174 10.94 -15.15 -9.75
N ASP A 175 10.84 -13.85 -9.73
CA ASP A 175 10.57 -12.97 -10.89
C ASP A 175 11.81 -12.78 -11.82
N LYS A 176 12.94 -13.38 -11.47
CA LYS A 176 14.19 -13.31 -12.24
C LYS A 176 14.35 -14.57 -13.08
N GLY A 177 14.45 -14.37 -14.37
CA GLY A 177 14.71 -15.43 -15.33
C GLY A 177 16.11 -16.03 -15.23
N LEU A 178 16.41 -16.93 -16.15
CA LEU A 178 17.70 -17.61 -16.24
C LEU A 178 18.86 -16.62 -16.33
N LYS A 179 19.89 -16.83 -15.54
CA LYS A 179 21.11 -16.02 -15.56
C LYS A 179 21.86 -16.14 -16.91
N ASN A 180 21.73 -17.28 -17.56
CA ASN A 180 22.36 -17.54 -18.86
C ASN A 180 21.49 -18.46 -19.70
N ILE A 181 21.30 -18.13 -20.98
CA ILE A 181 20.48 -18.90 -21.93
C ILE A 181 21.03 -20.33 -22.16
N HIS A 182 22.30 -20.59 -21.90
CA HIS A 182 22.88 -21.92 -22.00
C HIS A 182 22.36 -22.92 -20.98
N PHE A 183 21.66 -22.45 -19.93
CA PHE A 183 20.98 -23.32 -18.97
C PHE A 183 19.62 -23.85 -19.45
N VAL A 184 19.13 -23.39 -20.62
CA VAL A 184 17.87 -23.85 -21.17
C VAL A 184 17.99 -25.32 -21.59
N THR A 185 17.18 -26.19 -20.97
CA THR A 185 17.12 -27.63 -21.30
C THR A 185 16.11 -27.94 -22.40
N ASN A 186 15.02 -27.15 -22.48
CA ASN A 186 14.02 -27.27 -23.53
C ASN A 186 14.06 -26.02 -24.42
N GLN A 187 14.58 -26.15 -25.64
CA GLN A 187 14.77 -25.04 -26.56
C GLN A 187 13.46 -24.54 -27.20
N ASP A 188 12.44 -25.40 -27.31
CA ASP A 188 11.18 -25.09 -27.98
C ASP A 188 10.35 -24.10 -27.17
N ILE A 189 10.24 -24.34 -25.86
CA ILE A 189 9.49 -23.48 -24.92
C ILE A 189 10.41 -22.59 -24.04
N LYS A 190 11.71 -22.67 -24.27
CA LYS A 190 12.74 -21.87 -23.56
C LYS A 190 12.70 -22.01 -22.04
N THR A 191 12.46 -23.20 -21.54
CA THR A 191 12.43 -23.53 -20.12
C THR A 191 13.61 -24.40 -19.71
N THR A 192 13.92 -24.37 -18.41
CA THR A 192 14.83 -25.29 -17.77
C THR A 192 14.06 -26.09 -16.74
N GLU A 193 13.97 -27.39 -16.98
CA GLU A 193 13.33 -28.33 -16.06
C GLU A 193 14.38 -29.28 -15.51
N LEU A 194 14.40 -29.42 -14.20
CA LEU A 194 15.29 -30.32 -13.46
C LEU A 194 14.41 -31.19 -12.57
N ASP A 195 14.38 -32.49 -12.83
CA ASP A 195 13.61 -33.44 -12.04
C ASP A 195 14.45 -33.91 -10.83
N ASN A 196 13.87 -33.75 -9.62
CA ASN A 196 14.52 -34.11 -8.34
C ASN A 196 15.96 -33.61 -8.17
N PRO A 197 16.29 -32.34 -8.42
CA PRO A 197 17.65 -31.85 -8.34
C PRO A 197 18.14 -31.76 -6.89
N LEU A 198 19.41 -32.02 -6.68
CA LEU A 198 20.10 -31.68 -5.44
C LEU A 198 20.52 -30.21 -5.52
N VAL A 199 20.04 -29.40 -4.58
CA VAL A 199 20.31 -27.97 -4.54
C VAL A 199 21.36 -27.68 -3.49
N LEU A 200 22.48 -27.05 -3.89
CA LEU A 200 23.50 -26.53 -3.00
C LEU A 200 23.47 -25.01 -3.02
N LEU A 201 23.20 -24.42 -1.85
CA LEU A 201 23.28 -22.97 -1.66
C LEU A 201 24.68 -22.65 -1.11
N VAL A 202 25.37 -21.74 -1.80
CA VAL A 202 26.70 -21.24 -1.41
C VAL A 202 26.69 -19.72 -1.43
N GLU A 203 27.43 -19.09 -0.51
CA GLU A 203 27.69 -17.65 -0.53
C GLU A 203 28.73 -17.29 -1.56
#